data_650fe30613c637bc406fa2d367ca8621
#
_entry.id   650fe30613c637bc406fa2d367ca8621
#
_cell.length_a   1.000
_cell.length_b   1.000
_cell.length_c   1.000
_cell.angle_alpha   90.00
_cell.angle_beta   90.00
_cell.angle_gamma   90.00
#
_symmetry.space_group_name_H-M   'P 1'
#
loop_
_entity.id
_entity.type
_entity.pdbx_description
1 polymer ?
#
loop_
_entity_poly.entity_id
_entity_poly.type
_entity_poly.pdbx_seq_one_letter_code
_entity_poly.pdbx_strand_id
1 'polypeptide(L)'
;MPVTTPQNNNAPHSLWERACSRWDQRSVSDVSSGLHREQARSHIRSGYCALALAISLAGCAGLPDQRLANEALKRGDTALAQQNYQQLADLGYSEAQVGLADIQVDSRDPEQMRKAEATYRAAADISPRAQARLGRLLVAKPGSTEAEKHEAEGLLKKAFANGEGNTLIPLAMLYLQYPHSFPNVNAQQQISQWRSAGYPEAGLAQILLYRTQGTYDQHLDEVEKVCKAALATTDICYVELATVYQKRGQPEQQAELIKQMQAGHARGVVSAQRVDSVARVLADASLGKTDEKTAQSLLEGIAPGYPAAWVSLAQLLYDFPELGDVDKMMQYLENGRAADQPRAELLLGKLYYEGKWVPADAKAAEAHFQKAVGREVAADYYLGQIYRRGYLGQVYSQKALDHLLKAARNGQNSADFAIAQLFSQGKGTKPNPVNAYVFSQLAKVQNTPQAIELAQTLEAQLPPQQLAQAQRLLKQEQAIRGAMSPDTLELQALKEDDGEEQL
;
A
#
# COMPACT_ATOMS: atom_id res chain seq x y z
N MET A 1 27.10 -34.17 -49.71
CA MET A 1 28.44 -33.81 -49.21
C MET A 1 28.23 -32.65 -48.25
N PRO A 2 28.42 -32.84 -46.97
CA PRO A 2 28.30 -31.76 -45.98
C PRO A 2 29.66 -31.10 -45.75
N VAL A 3 29.66 -29.78 -45.68
CA VAL A 3 30.86 -28.97 -45.38
C VAL A 3 30.86 -28.76 -43.87
N THR A 4 31.85 -29.26 -43.20
CA THR A 4 32.18 -29.11 -41.79
C THR A 4 32.89 -27.77 -41.57
N THR A 5 32.37 -26.93 -40.66
CA THR A 5 33.09 -25.79 -40.08
C THR A 5 33.77 -26.20 -38.78
N PRO A 6 35.01 -25.81 -38.49
CA PRO A 6 35.70 -26.14 -37.27
C PRO A 6 35.32 -25.16 -36.15
N GLN A 7 34.95 -25.70 -34.99
CA GLN A 7 34.86 -24.99 -33.73
C GLN A 7 36.25 -24.54 -33.26
N ASN A 8 36.42 -23.26 -33.05
CA ASN A 8 37.61 -22.71 -32.42
C ASN A 8 37.26 -22.33 -30.96
N ASN A 9 37.54 -23.24 -30.03
CA ASN A 9 37.49 -23.03 -28.58
C ASN A 9 38.85 -22.49 -28.12
N ASN A 10 38.99 -21.21 -27.98
CA ASN A 10 40.02 -20.61 -27.13
C ASN A 10 39.66 -19.14 -26.82
N ALA A 11 38.84 -18.95 -25.76
CA ALA A 11 38.77 -17.71 -25.07
C ALA A 11 39.70 -17.79 -23.84
N PRO A 12 40.56 -16.81 -23.61
CA PRO A 12 41.46 -16.86 -22.45
C PRO A 12 40.67 -16.57 -21.16
N HIS A 13 40.70 -17.53 -20.24
CA HIS A 13 40.25 -17.32 -18.86
C HIS A 13 40.97 -16.11 -18.23
N SER A 14 40.21 -15.21 -17.67
CA SER A 14 40.74 -14.01 -17.02
C SER A 14 41.64 -14.38 -15.84
N LEU A 15 42.66 -13.56 -15.58
CA LEU A 15 43.62 -13.74 -14.49
C LEU A 15 42.95 -13.88 -13.13
N TRP A 16 41.69 -13.51 -13.04
CA TRP A 16 40.87 -13.56 -11.81
C TRP A 16 40.42 -15.00 -11.45
N GLU A 17 40.00 -15.79 -12.44
CA GLU A 17 39.59 -17.18 -12.20
C GLU A 17 40.75 -18.08 -11.79
N ARG A 18 41.98 -17.73 -12.15
CA ARG A 18 43.18 -18.45 -11.71
C ARG A 18 43.62 -18.13 -10.27
N ALA A 19 43.17 -17.01 -9.71
CA ALA A 19 43.48 -16.66 -8.33
C ALA A 19 42.54 -17.38 -7.34
N CYS A 20 41.28 -17.59 -7.68
CA CYS A 20 40.32 -18.28 -6.83
C CYS A 20 40.48 -19.81 -6.78
N SER A 21 40.95 -20.44 -7.88
CA SER A 21 41.13 -21.88 -7.93
C SER A 21 42.38 -22.43 -7.20
N ARG A 22 43.29 -21.55 -6.76
CA ARG A 22 44.50 -21.97 -6.01
C ARG A 22 44.34 -21.95 -4.50
N TRP A 23 43.21 -21.53 -3.97
CA TRP A 23 42.99 -21.47 -2.51
C TRP A 23 42.18 -22.63 -1.94
N ASP A 24 41.63 -23.49 -2.78
CA ASP A 24 40.76 -24.60 -2.34
C ASP A 24 41.48 -25.94 -2.17
N GLN A 25 42.81 -25.98 -2.25
CA GLN A 25 43.61 -27.21 -2.09
C GLN A 25 44.82 -27.01 -1.16
N ARG A 26 44.64 -26.50 0.03
CA ARG A 26 45.58 -26.82 1.14
C ARG A 26 44.81 -27.20 2.38
N SER A 27 44.70 -28.49 2.46
CA SER A 27 44.18 -29.30 3.56
C SER A 27 44.73 -28.91 4.92
N VAL A 28 43.83 -28.99 5.87
CA VAL A 28 44.06 -29.15 7.28
C VAL A 28 44.73 -30.52 7.52
N SER A 29 46.07 -30.56 7.58
CA SER A 29 46.82 -31.59 8.26
C SER A 29 48.24 -31.11 8.50
N ASP A 30 48.63 -31.03 9.75
CA ASP A 30 49.92 -30.83 10.37
C ASP A 30 50.04 -29.57 11.22
N VAL A 31 49.47 -29.62 12.41
CA VAL A 31 50.04 -28.97 13.60
C VAL A 31 49.64 -29.81 14.82
N SER A 32 50.42 -30.86 15.10
CA SER A 32 50.54 -31.40 16.43
C SER A 32 52.02 -31.71 16.66
N SER A 33 52.70 -30.86 17.33
CA SER A 33 53.88 -31.07 18.17
C SER A 33 54.75 -29.83 18.28
N GLY A 34 54.77 -29.22 19.44
CA GLY A 34 55.68 -28.07 19.73
C GLY A 34 55.20 -27.17 20.83
N LEU A 35 54.83 -27.73 21.97
CA LEU A 35 54.68 -26.95 23.21
C LEU A 35 56.04 -26.79 23.87
N HIS A 36 56.38 -25.56 24.21
CA HIS A 36 57.20 -25.01 25.27
C HIS A 36 58.30 -24.05 24.82
N ARG A 37 58.19 -22.87 25.41
CA ARG A 37 59.11 -21.75 25.55
C ARG A 37 58.96 -20.65 24.52
N GLU A 38 58.22 -19.64 24.94
CA GLU A 38 58.66 -18.23 25.11
C GLU A 38 57.41 -17.33 25.30
N GLN A 39 57.03 -17.22 26.56
CA GLN A 39 56.16 -16.12 27.00
C GLN A 39 57.09 -14.93 27.28
N ALA A 40 57.06 -13.96 26.39
CA ALA A 40 57.31 -12.53 26.62
C ALA A 40 57.79 -11.86 25.32
N ARG A 41 56.88 -11.25 24.59
CA ARG A 41 57.03 -10.23 23.53
C ARG A 41 56.06 -10.47 22.37
N SER A 42 54.76 -10.24 22.58
CA SER A 42 53.87 -10.19 21.43
C SER A 42 52.52 -9.45 21.65
N HIS A 43 52.50 -8.38 22.46
CA HIS A 43 51.27 -7.57 22.53
C HIS A 43 51.10 -6.53 21.40
N ILE A 44 52.07 -6.37 20.50
CA ILE A 44 52.00 -5.40 19.40
C ILE A 44 51.69 -6.05 18.03
N ARG A 45 51.91 -7.37 17.88
CA ARG A 45 51.60 -8.06 16.59
C ARG A 45 50.20 -8.62 16.48
N SER A 46 49.46 -8.78 17.56
CA SER A 46 48.08 -9.30 17.56
C SER A 46 47.07 -8.29 17.04
N GLY A 47 47.32 -6.97 17.17
CA GLY A 47 46.40 -5.94 16.70
C GLY A 47 46.37 -5.79 15.18
N TYR A 48 47.47 -6.03 14.49
CA TYR A 48 47.52 -5.93 13.04
C TYR A 48 46.96 -7.12 12.30
N CYS A 49 47.02 -8.33 12.89
CA CYS A 49 46.38 -9.50 12.31
C CYS A 49 44.85 -9.49 12.46
N ALA A 50 44.31 -8.96 13.57
CA ALA A 50 42.87 -8.79 13.75
C ALA A 50 42.31 -7.70 12.83
N LEU A 51 43.04 -6.62 12.59
CA LEU A 51 42.66 -5.58 11.64
C LEU A 51 42.73 -6.07 10.19
N ALA A 52 43.72 -6.89 9.84
CA ALA A 52 43.87 -7.48 8.51
C ALA A 52 42.80 -8.55 8.24
N LEU A 53 42.36 -9.32 9.27
CA LEU A 53 41.22 -10.25 9.13
C LEU A 53 39.88 -9.53 9.04
N ALA A 54 39.68 -8.40 9.72
CA ALA A 54 38.47 -7.58 9.60
C ALA A 54 38.34 -6.92 8.22
N ILE A 55 39.47 -6.54 7.60
CA ILE A 55 39.49 -5.99 6.24
C ILE A 55 39.28 -7.08 5.18
N SER A 56 39.69 -8.33 5.43
CA SER A 56 39.50 -9.44 4.49
C SER A 56 38.09 -10.04 4.53
N LEU A 57 37.30 -9.83 5.61
CA LEU A 57 35.88 -10.19 5.66
C LEU A 57 34.98 -9.15 5.01
N ALA A 58 35.44 -7.91 4.82
CA ALA A 58 34.75 -6.89 4.05
C ALA A 58 34.91 -7.03 2.50
N GLY A 59 35.75 -7.95 2.05
CA GLY A 59 36.14 -8.08 0.63
C GLY A 59 35.33 -9.05 -0.22
N CYS A 60 34.25 -9.63 0.30
CA CYS A 60 33.32 -10.51 -0.47
C CYS A 60 31.89 -9.99 -0.55
N ALA A 61 31.64 -8.73 -0.21
CA ALA A 61 30.44 -8.07 -0.69
C ALA A 61 30.62 -7.87 -2.20
N GLY A 62 29.85 -8.58 -3.03
CA GLY A 62 29.84 -8.37 -4.48
C GLY A 62 29.71 -6.88 -4.78
N LEU A 63 30.24 -6.44 -5.92
CA LEU A 63 30.07 -5.05 -6.34
C LEU A 63 28.57 -4.69 -6.31
N PRO A 64 28.21 -3.51 -5.80
CA PRO A 64 26.82 -3.09 -5.75
C PRO A 64 26.26 -3.08 -7.18
N ASP A 65 25.12 -3.72 -7.38
CA ASP A 65 24.47 -3.89 -8.68
C ASP A 65 23.01 -3.55 -8.55
N GLN A 66 22.56 -2.55 -9.31
CA GLN A 66 21.15 -2.16 -9.36
C GLN A 66 20.25 -3.30 -9.80
N ARG A 67 20.72 -4.19 -10.68
CA ARG A 67 19.97 -5.38 -11.09
C ARG A 67 19.76 -6.33 -9.91
N LEU A 68 20.79 -6.56 -9.08
CA LEU A 68 20.66 -7.37 -7.86
C LEU A 68 19.68 -6.76 -6.87
N ALA A 69 19.69 -5.43 -6.72
CA ALA A 69 18.72 -4.74 -5.88
C ALA A 69 17.28 -4.93 -6.39
N ASN A 70 17.07 -4.75 -7.69
CA ASN A 70 15.75 -4.96 -8.32
C ASN A 70 15.27 -6.42 -8.19
N GLU A 71 16.16 -7.39 -8.37
CA GLU A 71 15.83 -8.82 -8.21
C GLU A 71 15.53 -9.19 -6.75
N ALA A 72 16.24 -8.57 -5.80
CA ALA A 72 15.99 -8.75 -4.38
C ALA A 72 14.58 -8.22 -4.00
N LEU A 73 14.20 -7.03 -4.46
CA LEU A 73 12.85 -6.48 -4.27
C LEU A 73 11.76 -7.40 -4.83
N LYS A 74 11.95 -7.90 -6.05
CA LYS A 74 10.97 -8.82 -6.67
C LYS A 74 10.77 -10.10 -5.85
N ARG A 75 11.80 -10.55 -5.12
CA ARG A 75 11.74 -11.72 -4.24
C ARG A 75 11.28 -11.40 -2.82
N GLY A 76 11.02 -10.12 -2.52
CA GLY A 76 10.65 -9.68 -1.16
C GLY A 76 11.84 -9.49 -0.21
N ASP A 77 13.08 -9.65 -0.67
CA ASP A 77 14.28 -9.41 0.13
C ASP A 77 14.62 -7.90 0.16
N THR A 78 13.82 -7.17 0.93
CA THR A 78 13.93 -5.71 1.06
C THR A 78 15.28 -5.30 1.69
N ALA A 79 15.82 -6.11 2.61
CA ALA A 79 17.08 -5.80 3.27
C ALA A 79 18.27 -5.84 2.29
N LEU A 80 18.34 -6.87 1.46
CA LEU A 80 19.37 -6.99 0.42
C LEU A 80 19.21 -5.91 -0.65
N ALA A 81 17.97 -5.60 -1.04
CA ALA A 81 17.68 -4.53 -1.99
C ALA A 81 18.15 -3.17 -1.44
N GLN A 82 17.79 -2.85 -0.20
CA GLN A 82 18.19 -1.62 0.46
C GLN A 82 19.71 -1.48 0.58
N GLN A 83 20.40 -2.56 0.93
CA GLN A 83 21.85 -2.57 1.02
C GLN A 83 22.51 -2.22 -0.33
N ASN A 84 22.09 -2.86 -1.42
CA ASN A 84 22.65 -2.60 -2.75
C ASN A 84 22.32 -1.20 -3.26
N TYR A 85 21.09 -0.73 -3.08
CA TYR A 85 20.72 0.63 -3.45
C TYR A 85 21.48 1.67 -2.64
N GLN A 86 21.67 1.45 -1.32
CA GLN A 86 22.41 2.38 -0.49
C GLN A 86 23.86 2.54 -0.95
N GLN A 87 24.55 1.43 -1.24
CA GLN A 87 25.92 1.46 -1.75
C GLN A 87 26.04 2.23 -3.07
N LEU A 88 25.08 2.05 -3.98
CA LEU A 88 25.04 2.79 -5.25
C LEU A 88 24.68 4.27 -5.06
N ALA A 89 23.73 4.55 -4.15
CA ALA A 89 23.31 5.92 -3.82
C ALA A 89 24.46 6.72 -3.20
N ASP A 90 25.27 6.09 -2.34
CA ASP A 90 26.48 6.68 -1.73
C ASP A 90 27.56 7.02 -2.80
N LEU A 91 27.53 6.32 -3.93
CA LEU A 91 28.35 6.61 -5.11
C LEU A 91 27.73 7.68 -6.03
N GLY A 92 26.56 8.23 -5.68
CA GLY A 92 25.91 9.32 -6.42
C GLY A 92 24.97 8.85 -7.55
N TYR A 93 24.63 7.56 -7.63
CA TYR A 93 23.69 7.06 -8.65
C TYR A 93 22.25 7.45 -8.30
N SER A 94 21.67 8.37 -9.07
CA SER A 94 20.31 8.89 -8.85
C SER A 94 19.24 7.80 -8.94
N GLU A 95 19.37 6.84 -9.84
CA GLU A 95 18.45 5.73 -9.96
C GLU A 95 18.43 4.80 -8.73
N ALA A 96 19.56 4.67 -8.04
CA ALA A 96 19.63 3.95 -6.78
C ALA A 96 18.97 4.74 -5.64
N GLN A 97 19.11 6.06 -5.63
CA GLN A 97 18.39 6.93 -4.69
C GLN A 97 16.88 6.80 -4.89
N VAL A 98 16.39 6.78 -6.14
CA VAL A 98 15.00 6.51 -6.46
C VAL A 98 14.57 5.14 -5.96
N GLY A 99 15.41 4.09 -6.12
CA GLY A 99 15.13 2.76 -5.60
C GLY A 99 15.00 2.70 -4.07
N LEU A 100 15.83 3.45 -3.33
CA LEU A 100 15.68 3.61 -1.88
C LEU A 100 14.39 4.32 -1.51
N ALA A 101 14.02 5.36 -2.24
CA ALA A 101 12.79 6.08 -2.04
C ALA A 101 11.55 5.20 -2.33
N ASP A 102 11.61 4.32 -3.33
CA ASP A 102 10.55 3.33 -3.60
C ASP A 102 10.32 2.43 -2.35
N ILE A 103 11.40 1.92 -1.72
CA ILE A 103 11.31 1.12 -0.48
C ILE A 103 10.72 1.94 0.68
N GLN A 104 11.07 3.22 0.79
CA GLN A 104 10.54 4.10 1.84
C GLN A 104 9.04 4.35 1.69
N VAL A 105 8.55 4.50 0.46
CA VAL A 105 7.10 4.63 0.18
C VAL A 105 6.34 3.37 0.57
N ASP A 106 6.89 2.19 0.28
CA ASP A 106 6.26 0.91 0.59
C ASP A 106 6.11 0.67 2.10
N SER A 107 6.91 1.35 2.94
CA SER A 107 6.80 1.26 4.41
C SER A 107 5.50 1.87 4.96
N ARG A 108 4.84 2.74 4.20
CA ARG A 108 3.67 3.56 4.61
C ARG A 108 3.90 4.41 5.86
N ASP A 109 5.13 4.53 6.32
CA ASP A 109 5.51 5.41 7.42
C ASP A 109 5.51 6.86 6.95
N PRO A 110 4.80 7.80 7.62
CA PRO A 110 4.70 9.19 7.16
C PRO A 110 6.03 9.93 7.10
N GLU A 111 7.00 9.57 7.94
CA GLU A 111 8.33 10.18 7.91
C GLU A 111 9.15 9.63 6.73
N GLN A 112 9.08 8.32 6.50
CA GLN A 112 9.72 7.69 5.34
C GLN A 112 9.12 8.19 4.03
N MET A 113 7.81 8.35 3.96
CA MET A 113 7.14 8.93 2.79
C MET A 113 7.60 10.37 2.50
N ARG A 114 7.80 11.20 3.53
CA ARG A 114 8.36 12.55 3.35
C ARG A 114 9.81 12.53 2.85
N LYS A 115 10.62 11.60 3.35
CA LYS A 115 11.99 11.38 2.87
C LYS A 115 12.00 10.95 1.41
N ALA A 116 11.13 10.01 1.04
CA ALA A 116 10.97 9.56 -0.33
C ALA A 116 10.55 10.71 -1.27
N GLU A 117 9.57 11.52 -0.87
CA GLU A 117 9.15 12.70 -1.63
C GLU A 117 10.32 13.65 -1.88
N ALA A 118 11.10 13.96 -0.85
CA ALA A 118 12.28 14.82 -0.97
C ALA A 118 13.35 14.23 -1.92
N THR A 119 13.56 12.92 -1.87
CA THR A 119 14.50 12.21 -2.76
C THR A 119 14.01 12.25 -4.21
N TYR A 120 12.73 11.96 -4.45
CA TYR A 120 12.17 12.05 -5.80
C TYR A 120 12.25 13.47 -6.36
N ARG A 121 11.97 14.50 -5.54
CA ARG A 121 12.11 15.92 -5.97
C ARG A 121 13.54 16.25 -6.36
N ALA A 122 14.53 15.83 -5.58
CA ALA A 122 15.94 16.07 -5.88
C ALA A 122 16.39 15.37 -7.19
N ALA A 123 15.82 14.22 -7.52
CA ALA A 123 16.16 13.46 -8.73
C ALA A 123 15.29 13.81 -9.95
N ALA A 124 14.18 14.54 -9.79
CA ALA A 124 13.18 14.74 -10.86
C ALA A 124 13.71 15.56 -12.05
N ASP A 125 14.75 16.38 -11.87
CA ASP A 125 15.32 17.15 -12.98
C ASP A 125 16.08 16.28 -13.98
N ILE A 126 16.63 15.14 -13.54
CA ILE A 126 17.50 14.29 -14.35
C ILE A 126 16.94 12.87 -14.59
N SER A 127 16.02 12.40 -13.78
CA SER A 127 15.46 11.04 -13.87
C SER A 127 13.97 11.06 -14.25
N PRO A 128 13.61 10.55 -15.45
CA PRO A 128 12.20 10.34 -15.82
C PRO A 128 11.46 9.42 -14.85
N ARG A 129 12.15 8.41 -14.31
CA ARG A 129 11.60 7.53 -13.27
C ARG A 129 11.24 8.30 -12.00
N ALA A 130 12.13 9.22 -11.53
CA ALA A 130 11.80 10.08 -10.39
C ALA A 130 10.60 10.98 -10.66
N GLN A 131 10.48 11.53 -11.88
CA GLN A 131 9.32 12.32 -12.31
C GLN A 131 8.03 11.50 -12.20
N ALA A 132 8.04 10.27 -12.73
CA ALA A 132 6.88 9.38 -12.67
C ALA A 132 6.52 9.00 -11.22
N ARG A 133 7.53 8.70 -10.38
CA ARG A 133 7.34 8.33 -8.97
C ARG A 133 6.78 9.51 -8.15
N LEU A 134 7.39 10.70 -8.29
CA LEU A 134 6.90 11.90 -7.64
C LEU A 134 5.49 12.27 -8.08
N GLY A 135 5.23 12.24 -9.39
CA GLY A 135 3.91 12.51 -9.92
C GLY A 135 2.85 11.57 -9.33
N ARG A 136 3.13 10.27 -9.27
CA ARG A 136 2.25 9.28 -8.63
C ARG A 136 2.04 9.55 -7.14
N LEU A 137 3.12 9.83 -6.42
CA LEU A 137 3.04 10.11 -4.98
C LEU A 137 2.15 11.33 -4.71
N LEU A 138 2.28 12.39 -5.50
CA LEU A 138 1.47 13.59 -5.37
C LEU A 138 0.00 13.36 -5.74
N VAL A 139 -0.30 12.50 -6.72
CA VAL A 139 -1.68 12.09 -7.05
C VAL A 139 -2.31 11.32 -5.90
N ALA A 140 -1.57 10.41 -5.28
CA ALA A 140 -2.06 9.57 -4.18
C ALA A 140 -2.06 10.28 -2.82
N LYS A 141 -1.38 11.44 -2.69
CA LYS A 141 -1.22 12.16 -1.43
C LYS A 141 -2.55 12.74 -0.95
N PRO A 142 -3.06 12.33 0.23
CA PRO A 142 -4.25 12.93 0.80
C PRO A 142 -4.05 14.44 1.04
N GLY A 143 -5.02 15.25 0.64
CA GLY A 143 -4.96 16.70 0.84
C GLY A 143 -3.96 17.44 -0.04
N SER A 144 -3.57 16.88 -1.20
CA SER A 144 -2.72 17.56 -2.17
C SER A 144 -3.30 18.93 -2.53
N THR A 145 -2.44 19.95 -2.45
CA THR A 145 -2.78 21.31 -2.84
C THR A 145 -3.00 21.43 -4.35
N GLU A 146 -3.66 22.49 -4.80
CA GLU A 146 -3.80 22.76 -6.24
C GLU A 146 -2.45 22.85 -6.96
N ALA A 147 -1.45 23.43 -6.31
CA ALA A 147 -0.08 23.49 -6.85
C ALA A 147 0.53 22.10 -7.01
N GLU A 148 0.38 21.20 -6.02
CA GLU A 148 0.88 19.84 -6.08
C GLU A 148 0.18 19.00 -7.15
N LYS A 149 -1.13 19.21 -7.38
CA LYS A 149 -1.87 18.53 -8.46
C LYS A 149 -1.35 18.95 -9.85
N HIS A 150 -1.15 20.24 -10.07
CA HIS A 150 -0.57 20.74 -11.33
C HIS A 150 0.90 20.34 -11.49
N GLU A 151 1.67 20.28 -10.39
CA GLU A 151 3.01 19.71 -10.39
C GLU A 151 2.99 18.23 -10.82
N ALA A 152 2.09 17.44 -10.24
CA ALA A 152 1.93 16.03 -10.59
C ALA A 152 1.61 15.84 -12.08
N GLU A 153 0.69 16.65 -12.62
CA GLU A 153 0.38 16.63 -14.06
C GLU A 153 1.62 16.91 -14.92
N GLY A 154 2.37 17.97 -14.58
CA GLY A 154 3.58 18.36 -15.32
C GLY A 154 4.65 17.28 -15.28
N LEU A 155 4.89 16.68 -14.12
CA LEU A 155 5.86 15.60 -13.92
C LEU A 155 5.47 14.33 -14.70
N LEU A 156 4.21 13.91 -14.62
CA LEU A 156 3.74 12.72 -15.32
C LEU A 156 3.78 12.91 -16.85
N LYS A 157 3.39 14.08 -17.36
CA LYS A 157 3.50 14.41 -18.79
C LYS A 157 4.96 14.43 -19.26
N LYS A 158 5.86 14.99 -18.46
CA LYS A 158 7.30 15.03 -18.77
C LYS A 158 7.92 13.65 -18.78
N ALA A 159 7.59 12.81 -17.78
CA ALA A 159 8.02 11.41 -17.70
C ALA A 159 7.52 10.62 -18.92
N PHE A 160 6.24 10.77 -19.27
CA PHE A 160 5.65 10.16 -20.46
C PHE A 160 6.38 10.54 -21.75
N ALA A 161 6.65 11.82 -21.94
CA ALA A 161 7.38 12.33 -23.12
C ALA A 161 8.82 11.80 -23.20
N ASN A 162 9.42 11.42 -22.05
CA ASN A 162 10.73 10.81 -21.97
C ASN A 162 10.69 9.27 -22.06
N GLY A 163 9.54 8.67 -22.38
CA GLY A 163 9.38 7.22 -22.58
C GLY A 163 9.24 6.42 -21.29
N GLU A 164 9.02 7.08 -20.14
CA GLU A 164 8.73 6.37 -18.89
C GLU A 164 7.33 5.80 -18.93
N GLY A 165 7.22 4.49 -18.72
CA GLY A 165 5.95 3.77 -18.71
C GLY A 165 5.11 4.04 -17.46
N ASN A 166 3.86 3.57 -17.49
CA ASN A 166 2.94 3.61 -16.36
C ASN A 166 2.61 5.02 -15.86
N THR A 167 2.56 6.01 -16.72
CA THR A 167 2.24 7.40 -16.39
C THR A 167 0.82 7.82 -16.77
N LEU A 168 0.20 7.13 -17.74
CA LEU A 168 -1.16 7.47 -18.21
C LEU A 168 -2.23 7.11 -17.19
N ILE A 169 -2.05 6.03 -16.42
CA ILE A 169 -2.99 5.66 -15.37
C ILE A 169 -3.04 6.73 -14.26
N PRO A 170 -1.91 7.18 -13.65
CA PRO A 170 -1.92 8.29 -12.71
C PRO A 170 -2.47 9.59 -13.28
N LEU A 171 -2.22 9.91 -14.55
CA LEU A 171 -2.84 11.07 -15.21
C LEU A 171 -4.36 10.92 -15.33
N ALA A 172 -4.86 9.74 -15.71
CA ALA A 172 -6.28 9.46 -15.74
C ALA A 172 -6.92 9.63 -14.36
N MET A 173 -6.28 9.07 -13.32
CA MET A 173 -6.71 9.22 -11.93
C MET A 173 -6.80 10.69 -11.54
N LEU A 174 -5.77 11.49 -11.84
CA LEU A 174 -5.72 12.91 -11.53
C LEU A 174 -6.91 13.66 -12.15
N TYR A 175 -7.19 13.42 -13.42
CA TYR A 175 -8.29 14.09 -14.14
C TYR A 175 -9.68 13.62 -13.70
N LEU A 176 -9.82 12.33 -13.35
CA LEU A 176 -11.08 11.76 -12.87
C LEU A 176 -11.41 12.19 -11.44
N GLN A 177 -10.39 12.26 -10.57
CA GLN A 177 -10.58 12.64 -9.17
C GLN A 177 -10.74 14.15 -8.97
N TYR A 178 -10.05 14.96 -9.78
CA TYR A 178 -9.98 16.41 -9.60
C TYR A 178 -10.43 17.21 -10.84
N PRO A 179 -11.65 16.96 -11.37
CA PRO A 179 -12.10 17.64 -12.60
C PRO A 179 -12.17 19.17 -12.45
N HIS A 180 -12.38 19.68 -11.24
CA HIS A 180 -12.39 21.12 -10.98
C HIS A 180 -11.01 21.75 -11.01
N SER A 181 -9.95 21.01 -10.69
CA SER A 181 -8.56 21.47 -10.80
C SER A 181 -8.09 21.50 -12.26
N PHE A 182 -8.74 20.73 -13.13
CA PHE A 182 -8.41 20.63 -14.58
C PHE A 182 -9.61 20.92 -15.48
N PRO A 183 -10.22 22.13 -15.41
CA PRO A 183 -11.47 22.44 -16.10
C PRO A 183 -11.36 22.37 -17.63
N ASN A 184 -10.15 22.44 -18.17
CA ASN A 184 -9.89 22.38 -19.62
C ASN A 184 -9.61 20.93 -20.09
N VAL A 185 -9.63 19.94 -19.21
CA VAL A 185 -9.37 18.53 -19.53
C VAL A 185 -10.66 17.73 -19.38
N ASN A 186 -11.12 17.15 -20.48
CA ASN A 186 -12.17 16.13 -20.42
C ASN A 186 -11.49 14.76 -20.31
N ALA A 187 -11.53 14.14 -19.13
CA ALA A 187 -10.88 12.87 -18.84
C ALA A 187 -11.30 11.76 -19.82
N GLN A 188 -12.60 11.64 -20.12
CA GLN A 188 -13.11 10.63 -21.05
C GLN A 188 -12.57 10.84 -22.46
N GLN A 189 -12.56 12.08 -22.95
CA GLN A 189 -12.01 12.41 -24.26
C GLN A 189 -10.49 12.14 -24.31
N GLN A 190 -9.77 12.50 -23.25
CA GLN A 190 -8.33 12.26 -23.16
C GLN A 190 -7.99 10.77 -23.18
N ILE A 191 -8.70 9.95 -22.42
CA ILE A 191 -8.53 8.47 -22.41
C ILE A 191 -8.85 7.90 -23.81
N SER A 192 -9.92 8.38 -24.45
CA SER A 192 -10.26 7.97 -25.81
C SER A 192 -9.15 8.32 -26.83
N GLN A 193 -8.52 9.49 -26.70
CA GLN A 193 -7.39 9.89 -27.55
C GLN A 193 -6.18 8.96 -27.33
N TRP A 194 -5.85 8.63 -26.07
CA TRP A 194 -4.77 7.70 -25.77
C TRP A 194 -5.05 6.29 -26.34
N ARG A 195 -6.30 5.83 -26.28
CA ARG A 195 -6.70 4.55 -26.91
C ARG A 195 -6.54 4.59 -28.42
N SER A 196 -6.97 5.66 -29.06
CA SER A 196 -6.88 5.84 -30.50
C SER A 196 -5.41 5.94 -30.98
N ALA A 197 -4.53 6.47 -30.12
CA ALA A 197 -3.09 6.52 -30.36
C ALA A 197 -2.40 5.17 -30.12
N GLY A 198 -3.11 4.16 -29.62
CA GLY A 198 -2.59 2.80 -29.43
C GLY A 198 -1.72 2.62 -28.16
N TYR A 199 -1.80 3.52 -27.18
CA TYR A 199 -1.06 3.36 -25.94
C TYR A 199 -1.59 2.17 -25.12
N PRO A 200 -0.74 1.21 -24.72
CA PRO A 200 -1.17 0.00 -24.02
C PRO A 200 -1.91 0.29 -22.70
N GLU A 201 -1.49 1.32 -21.96
CA GLU A 201 -2.07 1.70 -20.67
C GLU A 201 -3.46 2.33 -20.80
N ALA A 202 -3.82 2.84 -21.97
CA ALA A 202 -5.09 3.52 -22.17
C ALA A 202 -6.31 2.60 -21.97
N GLY A 203 -6.15 1.29 -22.17
CA GLY A 203 -7.16 0.30 -21.84
C GLY A 203 -7.43 0.23 -20.34
N LEU A 204 -6.39 0.28 -19.52
CA LEU A 204 -6.51 0.31 -18.06
C LEU A 204 -7.10 1.63 -17.55
N ALA A 205 -6.71 2.76 -18.17
CA ALA A 205 -7.34 4.06 -17.89
C ALA A 205 -8.85 4.06 -18.22
N GLN A 206 -9.26 3.31 -19.25
CA GLN A 206 -10.68 3.12 -19.58
C GLN A 206 -11.43 2.30 -18.51
N ILE A 207 -10.78 1.26 -17.95
CA ILE A 207 -11.36 0.49 -16.84
C ILE A 207 -11.57 1.39 -15.62
N LEU A 208 -10.59 2.24 -15.30
CA LEU A 208 -10.70 3.23 -14.24
C LEU A 208 -11.87 4.20 -14.49
N LEU A 209 -12.06 4.67 -15.72
CA LEU A 209 -13.21 5.49 -16.08
C LEU A 209 -14.55 4.77 -15.81
N TYR A 210 -14.67 3.49 -16.18
CA TYR A 210 -15.87 2.69 -15.92
C TYR A 210 -16.16 2.55 -14.41
N ARG A 211 -15.13 2.34 -13.59
CA ARG A 211 -15.28 2.31 -12.13
C ARG A 211 -15.74 3.65 -11.58
N THR A 212 -15.13 4.75 -11.99
CA THR A 212 -15.49 6.12 -11.55
C THR A 212 -16.92 6.50 -11.94
N GLN A 213 -17.40 6.02 -13.09
CA GLN A 213 -18.77 6.27 -13.59
C GLN A 213 -19.81 5.28 -13.02
N GLY A 214 -19.39 4.27 -12.23
CA GLY A 214 -20.29 3.21 -11.76
C GLY A 214 -20.85 2.31 -12.88
N THR A 215 -20.18 2.27 -14.04
CA THR A 215 -20.60 1.50 -15.22
C THR A 215 -19.77 0.23 -15.44
N TYR A 216 -18.90 -0.11 -14.50
CA TYR A 216 -17.97 -1.23 -14.61
C TYR A 216 -18.68 -2.55 -14.98
N ASP A 217 -19.79 -2.87 -14.31
CA ASP A 217 -20.54 -4.11 -14.53
C ASP A 217 -21.19 -4.20 -15.92
N GLN A 218 -21.39 -3.07 -16.58
CA GLN A 218 -21.91 -3.01 -17.93
C GLN A 218 -20.83 -3.27 -18.99
N HIS A 219 -19.54 -3.22 -18.59
CA HIS A 219 -18.39 -3.30 -19.49
C HIS A 219 -17.45 -4.50 -19.23
N LEU A 220 -17.93 -5.53 -18.52
CA LEU A 220 -17.12 -6.70 -18.15
C LEU A 220 -16.45 -7.40 -19.35
N ASP A 221 -17.10 -7.42 -20.53
CA ASP A 221 -16.51 -7.99 -21.76
C ASP A 221 -15.30 -7.19 -22.23
N GLU A 222 -15.37 -5.87 -22.14
CA GLU A 222 -14.25 -5.01 -22.51
C GLU A 222 -13.12 -5.08 -21.50
N VAL A 223 -13.43 -5.12 -20.20
CA VAL A 223 -12.45 -5.31 -19.12
C VAL A 223 -11.69 -6.62 -19.35
N GLU A 224 -12.41 -7.72 -19.58
CA GLU A 224 -11.80 -9.03 -19.85
C GLU A 224 -10.88 -8.98 -21.07
N LYS A 225 -11.37 -8.40 -22.19
CA LYS A 225 -10.59 -8.26 -23.43
C LYS A 225 -9.30 -7.46 -23.21
N VAL A 226 -9.41 -6.30 -22.57
CA VAL A 226 -8.26 -5.41 -22.27
C VAL A 226 -7.25 -6.15 -21.39
N CYS A 227 -7.74 -6.76 -20.31
CA CYS A 227 -6.85 -7.41 -19.36
C CYS A 227 -6.22 -8.70 -19.89
N LYS A 228 -6.91 -9.49 -20.71
CA LYS A 228 -6.30 -10.63 -21.40
C LYS A 228 -5.15 -10.19 -22.33
N ALA A 229 -5.33 -9.09 -23.04
CA ALA A 229 -4.29 -8.56 -23.91
C ALA A 229 -3.08 -7.98 -23.15
N ALA A 230 -3.31 -7.37 -21.98
CA ALA A 230 -2.29 -6.71 -21.17
C ALA A 230 -1.64 -7.61 -20.10
N LEU A 231 -2.13 -8.83 -19.89
CA LEU A 231 -1.72 -9.72 -18.79
C LEU A 231 -0.22 -10.04 -18.77
N ALA A 232 0.41 -10.07 -19.94
CA ALA A 232 1.85 -10.31 -20.05
C ALA A 232 2.71 -9.11 -19.64
N THR A 233 2.16 -7.90 -19.63
CA THR A 233 2.87 -6.65 -19.39
C THR A 233 2.54 -5.98 -18.09
N THR A 234 1.38 -6.31 -17.49
CA THR A 234 0.94 -5.73 -16.22
C THR A 234 0.21 -6.75 -15.36
N ASP A 235 0.62 -6.87 -14.10
CA ASP A 235 0.03 -7.82 -13.15
C ASP A 235 -1.29 -7.34 -12.55
N ILE A 236 -1.66 -6.05 -12.69
CA ILE A 236 -2.97 -5.54 -12.23
C ILE A 236 -4.13 -6.29 -12.89
N CYS A 237 -3.94 -6.77 -14.11
CA CYS A 237 -4.94 -7.52 -14.84
C CYS A 237 -5.32 -8.87 -14.22
N TYR A 238 -4.52 -9.42 -13.32
CA TYR A 238 -4.94 -10.59 -12.52
C TYR A 238 -6.12 -10.25 -11.61
N VAL A 239 -6.12 -9.07 -10.98
CA VAL A 239 -7.20 -8.61 -10.12
C VAL A 239 -8.47 -8.35 -10.92
N GLU A 240 -8.35 -7.62 -12.03
CA GLU A 240 -9.49 -7.30 -12.88
C GLU A 240 -10.14 -8.56 -13.48
N LEU A 241 -9.33 -9.52 -13.95
CA LEU A 241 -9.85 -10.78 -14.49
C LEU A 241 -10.48 -11.65 -13.38
N ALA A 242 -9.88 -11.72 -12.19
CA ALA A 242 -10.46 -12.42 -11.05
C ALA A 242 -11.83 -11.82 -10.69
N THR A 243 -11.93 -10.48 -10.65
CA THR A 243 -13.20 -9.77 -10.41
C THR A 243 -14.24 -10.10 -11.48
N VAL A 244 -13.86 -10.05 -12.76
CA VAL A 244 -14.77 -10.38 -13.88
C VAL A 244 -15.28 -11.83 -13.77
N TYR A 245 -14.38 -12.79 -13.53
CA TYR A 245 -14.75 -14.21 -13.47
C TYR A 245 -15.59 -14.52 -12.26
N GLN A 246 -15.34 -13.88 -11.11
CA GLN A 246 -16.18 -14.04 -9.92
C GLN A 246 -17.58 -13.47 -10.15
N LYS A 247 -17.71 -12.24 -10.64
CA LYS A 247 -18.99 -11.62 -10.98
C LYS A 247 -19.82 -12.43 -11.97
N ARG A 248 -19.17 -13.13 -12.89
CA ARG A 248 -19.82 -13.98 -13.90
C ARG A 248 -20.03 -15.42 -13.47
N GLY A 249 -19.54 -15.82 -12.30
CA GLY A 249 -19.59 -17.21 -11.84
C GLY A 249 -18.86 -18.17 -12.78
N GLN A 250 -17.64 -17.82 -13.18
CA GLN A 250 -16.77 -18.57 -14.09
C GLN A 250 -15.60 -19.26 -13.35
N PRO A 251 -15.83 -20.28 -12.53
CA PRO A 251 -14.82 -20.87 -11.65
C PRO A 251 -13.67 -21.54 -12.41
N GLU A 252 -13.90 -22.07 -13.62
CA GLU A 252 -12.86 -22.72 -14.41
C GLU A 252 -11.84 -21.71 -14.93
N GLN A 253 -12.31 -20.57 -15.45
CA GLN A 253 -11.44 -19.47 -15.91
C GLN A 253 -10.68 -18.85 -14.73
N GLN A 254 -11.33 -18.73 -13.58
CA GLN A 254 -10.71 -18.24 -12.35
C GLN A 254 -9.60 -19.18 -11.88
N ALA A 255 -9.83 -20.50 -11.87
CA ALA A 255 -8.81 -21.49 -11.49
C ALA A 255 -7.59 -21.46 -12.42
N GLU A 256 -7.80 -21.34 -13.74
CA GLU A 256 -6.70 -21.23 -14.70
C GLU A 256 -5.93 -19.92 -14.53
N LEU A 257 -6.61 -18.79 -14.27
CA LEU A 257 -6.00 -17.51 -13.98
C LEU A 257 -5.11 -17.59 -12.73
N ILE A 258 -5.59 -18.22 -11.66
CA ILE A 258 -4.86 -18.41 -10.40
C ILE A 258 -3.59 -19.23 -10.66
N LYS A 259 -3.69 -20.31 -11.41
CA LYS A 259 -2.55 -21.14 -11.77
C LYS A 259 -1.48 -20.36 -12.55
N GLN A 260 -1.89 -19.54 -13.52
CA GLN A 260 -1.00 -18.65 -14.26
C GLN A 260 -0.34 -17.61 -13.35
N MET A 261 -1.12 -17.01 -12.44
CA MET A 261 -0.63 -16.06 -11.45
C MET A 261 0.43 -16.69 -10.52
N GLN A 262 0.16 -17.87 -9.96
CA GLN A 262 1.10 -18.59 -9.11
C GLN A 262 2.39 -18.95 -9.85
N ALA A 263 2.30 -19.40 -11.10
CA ALA A 263 3.46 -19.65 -11.94
C ALA A 263 4.24 -18.36 -12.26
N GLY A 264 3.54 -17.24 -12.45
CA GLY A 264 4.14 -15.92 -12.61
C GLY A 264 4.84 -15.43 -11.35
N HIS A 265 4.22 -15.63 -10.18
CA HIS A 265 4.78 -15.29 -8.89
C HIS A 265 6.07 -16.11 -8.60
N ALA A 266 6.03 -17.40 -8.82
CA ALA A 266 7.21 -18.26 -8.66
C ALA A 266 8.40 -17.83 -9.52
N ARG A 267 8.16 -17.19 -10.67
CA ARG A 267 9.20 -16.61 -11.55
C ARG A 267 9.57 -15.17 -11.21
N GLY A 268 8.95 -14.57 -10.19
CA GLY A 268 9.16 -13.16 -9.80
C GLY A 268 8.57 -12.13 -10.78
N VAL A 269 7.65 -12.54 -11.67
CA VAL A 269 6.98 -11.65 -12.64
C VAL A 269 5.72 -11.03 -12.01
N VAL A 270 5.02 -11.78 -11.15
CA VAL A 270 3.85 -11.32 -10.41
C VAL A 270 4.25 -11.04 -8.98
N SER A 271 3.93 -9.85 -8.47
CA SER A 271 4.25 -9.44 -7.11
C SER A 271 3.39 -10.20 -6.08
N ALA A 272 3.93 -10.38 -4.86
CA ALA A 272 3.18 -10.95 -3.74
C ALA A 272 1.96 -10.08 -3.38
N GLN A 273 2.08 -8.76 -3.49
CA GLN A 273 0.97 -7.82 -3.32
C GLN A 273 -0.17 -8.13 -4.29
N ARG A 274 0.14 -8.51 -5.53
CA ARG A 274 -0.89 -8.85 -6.51
C ARG A 274 -1.59 -10.17 -6.18
N VAL A 275 -0.86 -11.14 -5.66
CA VAL A 275 -1.43 -12.40 -5.16
C VAL A 275 -2.38 -12.12 -3.98
N ASP A 276 -1.98 -11.26 -3.04
CA ASP A 276 -2.82 -10.82 -1.92
C ASP A 276 -4.10 -10.12 -2.41
N SER A 277 -3.99 -9.22 -3.39
CA SER A 277 -5.17 -8.53 -3.96
C SER A 277 -6.14 -9.50 -4.62
N VAL A 278 -5.64 -10.51 -5.35
CA VAL A 278 -6.51 -11.55 -5.95
C VAL A 278 -7.15 -12.41 -4.86
N ALA A 279 -6.42 -12.77 -3.81
CA ALA A 279 -6.99 -13.53 -2.69
C ALA A 279 -8.16 -12.78 -2.03
N ARG A 280 -8.06 -11.45 -1.89
CA ARG A 280 -9.17 -10.62 -1.39
C ARG A 280 -10.37 -10.62 -2.34
N VAL A 281 -10.15 -10.54 -3.64
CA VAL A 281 -11.24 -10.68 -4.63
C VAL A 281 -11.95 -12.02 -4.46
N LEU A 282 -11.20 -13.13 -4.27
CA LEU A 282 -11.81 -14.46 -4.09
C LEU A 282 -12.65 -14.56 -2.81
N ALA A 283 -12.33 -13.79 -1.79
CA ALA A 283 -13.05 -13.74 -0.53
C ALA A 283 -14.22 -12.74 -0.51
N ASP A 284 -14.35 -11.88 -1.53
CA ASP A 284 -15.38 -10.84 -1.56
C ASP A 284 -16.74 -11.39 -2.00
N ALA A 285 -17.65 -11.54 -1.03
CA ALA A 285 -19.01 -11.99 -1.27
C ALA A 285 -19.86 -11.01 -2.10
N SER A 286 -19.50 -9.74 -2.17
CA SER A 286 -20.21 -8.74 -2.98
C SER A 286 -20.02 -8.95 -4.49
N LEU A 287 -18.94 -9.63 -4.86
CA LEU A 287 -18.60 -9.94 -6.24
C LEU A 287 -19.25 -11.24 -6.75
N GLY A 288 -19.74 -12.10 -5.85
CA GLY A 288 -20.35 -13.38 -6.20
C GLY A 288 -20.04 -14.48 -5.19
N LYS A 289 -19.97 -15.73 -5.68
CA LYS A 289 -19.62 -16.86 -4.82
C LYS A 289 -18.13 -16.79 -4.43
N THR A 290 -17.86 -16.82 -3.14
CA THR A 290 -16.50 -16.80 -2.59
C THR A 290 -15.76 -18.12 -2.79
N ASP A 291 -14.43 -18.03 -2.86
CA ASP A 291 -13.50 -19.16 -2.78
C ASP A 291 -12.45 -18.86 -1.69
N GLU A 292 -12.93 -18.78 -0.46
CA GLU A 292 -12.18 -18.44 0.73
C GLU A 292 -11.03 -19.43 1.02
N LYS A 293 -11.17 -20.70 0.63
CA LYS A 293 -10.12 -21.71 0.81
C LYS A 293 -8.95 -21.50 -0.13
N THR A 294 -9.23 -21.15 -1.38
CA THR A 294 -8.17 -20.78 -2.33
C THR A 294 -7.51 -19.47 -1.91
N ALA A 295 -8.30 -18.49 -1.44
CA ALA A 295 -7.77 -17.25 -0.89
C ALA A 295 -6.81 -17.50 0.27
N GLN A 296 -7.19 -18.37 1.24
CA GLN A 296 -6.33 -18.76 2.35
C GLN A 296 -5.02 -19.40 1.88
N SER A 297 -5.10 -20.36 0.96
CA SER A 297 -3.93 -21.05 0.41
C SER A 297 -2.95 -20.09 -0.30
N LEU A 298 -3.47 -19.14 -1.06
CA LEU A 298 -2.66 -18.10 -1.73
C LEU A 298 -1.94 -17.23 -0.72
N LEU A 299 -2.64 -16.74 0.30
CA LEU A 299 -2.08 -15.88 1.33
C LEU A 299 -1.04 -16.61 2.20
N GLU A 300 -1.31 -17.87 2.60
CA GLU A 300 -0.35 -18.69 3.35
C GLU A 300 0.94 -18.92 2.55
N GLY A 301 0.83 -19.07 1.22
CA GLY A 301 1.97 -19.25 0.32
C GLY A 301 2.89 -18.05 0.24
N ILE A 302 2.36 -16.83 0.33
CA ILE A 302 3.16 -15.60 0.20
C ILE A 302 3.55 -14.97 1.53
N ALA A 303 2.85 -15.27 2.64
CA ALA A 303 3.00 -14.59 3.92
C ALA A 303 4.43 -14.59 4.50
N PRO A 304 5.25 -15.65 4.35
CA PRO A 304 6.64 -15.61 4.82
C PRO A 304 7.51 -14.55 4.14
N GLY A 305 7.25 -14.24 2.86
CA GLY A 305 7.98 -13.24 2.08
C GLY A 305 7.24 -11.91 1.92
N TYR A 306 5.98 -11.84 2.30
CA TYR A 306 5.12 -10.67 2.21
C TYR A 306 4.29 -10.51 3.48
N PRO A 307 4.82 -9.85 4.51
CA PRO A 307 4.23 -9.79 5.85
C PRO A 307 2.80 -9.23 5.92
N ALA A 308 2.39 -8.38 4.97
CA ALA A 308 1.02 -7.87 4.92
C ALA A 308 -0.01 -9.01 4.76
N ALA A 309 0.36 -10.12 4.11
CA ALA A 309 -0.51 -11.27 3.96
C ALA A 309 -0.88 -11.95 5.30
N TRP A 310 -0.07 -11.80 6.36
CA TRP A 310 -0.46 -12.26 7.70
C TRP A 310 -1.71 -11.57 8.20
N VAL A 311 -1.82 -10.26 7.92
CA VAL A 311 -3.00 -9.49 8.31
C VAL A 311 -4.20 -9.83 7.42
N SER A 312 -3.98 -10.01 6.11
CA SER A 312 -5.03 -10.47 5.19
C SER A 312 -5.56 -11.85 5.59
N LEU A 313 -4.69 -12.77 6.06
CA LEU A 313 -5.11 -14.06 6.62
C LEU A 313 -5.95 -13.91 7.88
N ALA A 314 -5.54 -13.03 8.79
CA ALA A 314 -6.31 -12.78 10.00
C ALA A 314 -7.68 -12.17 9.69
N GLN A 315 -7.75 -11.22 8.74
CA GLN A 315 -9.01 -10.66 8.25
C GLN A 315 -9.88 -11.75 7.60
N LEU A 316 -9.30 -12.60 6.76
CA LEU A 316 -10.02 -13.72 6.14
C LEU A 316 -10.66 -14.65 7.17
N LEU A 317 -9.95 -15.00 8.25
CA LEU A 317 -10.51 -15.80 9.34
C LEU A 317 -11.59 -15.03 10.11
N TYR A 318 -11.43 -13.72 10.25
CA TYR A 318 -12.44 -12.88 10.87
C TYR A 318 -13.75 -12.91 10.10
N ASP A 319 -13.70 -12.87 8.77
CA ASP A 319 -14.87 -12.86 7.88
C ASP A 319 -15.44 -14.27 7.66
N PHE A 320 -14.57 -15.30 7.66
CA PHE A 320 -14.92 -16.73 7.43
C PHE A 320 -14.44 -17.60 8.60
N PRO A 321 -15.23 -17.67 9.70
CA PRO A 321 -14.85 -18.40 10.92
C PRO A 321 -14.59 -19.91 10.73
N GLU A 322 -15.12 -20.49 9.67
CA GLU A 322 -14.92 -21.90 9.34
C GLU A 322 -13.51 -22.26 8.84
N LEU A 323 -12.70 -21.26 8.49
CA LEU A 323 -11.32 -21.46 8.01
C LEU A 323 -10.29 -21.64 9.13
N GLY A 324 -10.67 -21.34 10.37
CA GLY A 324 -9.76 -21.47 11.52
C GLY A 324 -10.40 -20.98 12.81
N ASP A 325 -9.65 -21.10 13.88
CA ASP A 325 -10.06 -20.66 15.21
C ASP A 325 -9.38 -19.34 15.62
N VAL A 326 -9.74 -18.85 16.80
CA VAL A 326 -9.16 -17.63 17.36
C VAL A 326 -7.65 -17.73 17.57
N ASP A 327 -7.15 -18.90 17.94
CA ASP A 327 -5.71 -19.09 18.19
C ASP A 327 -4.91 -18.94 16.90
N LYS A 328 -5.41 -19.51 15.79
CA LYS A 328 -4.81 -19.34 14.47
C LYS A 328 -4.84 -17.88 14.01
N MET A 329 -5.97 -17.20 14.22
CA MET A 329 -6.09 -15.76 13.91
C MET A 329 -5.08 -14.93 14.72
N MET A 330 -4.99 -15.17 16.03
CA MET A 330 -4.04 -14.46 16.90
C MET A 330 -2.58 -14.73 16.49
N GLN A 331 -2.25 -15.95 16.05
CA GLN A 331 -0.93 -16.27 15.52
C GLN A 331 -0.61 -15.46 14.26
N TYR A 332 -1.55 -15.32 13.32
CA TYR A 332 -1.37 -14.50 12.13
C TYR A 332 -1.17 -13.02 12.50
N LEU A 333 -1.96 -12.50 13.43
CA LEU A 333 -1.80 -11.12 13.90
C LEU A 333 -0.47 -10.88 14.59
N GLU A 334 0.03 -11.85 15.37
CA GLU A 334 1.35 -11.75 16.02
C GLU A 334 2.48 -11.76 14.99
N ASN A 335 2.39 -12.59 13.94
CA ASN A 335 3.33 -12.56 12.82
C ASN A 335 3.31 -11.19 12.10
N GLY A 336 2.13 -10.63 11.89
CA GLY A 336 1.98 -9.28 11.31
C GLY A 336 2.59 -8.20 12.21
N ARG A 337 2.39 -8.26 13.53
CA ARG A 337 2.98 -7.34 14.51
C ARG A 337 4.50 -7.45 14.55
N ALA A 338 5.03 -8.66 14.57
CA ALA A 338 6.48 -8.91 14.56
C ALA A 338 7.14 -8.33 13.31
N ALA A 339 6.40 -8.23 12.21
CA ALA A 339 6.81 -7.60 10.96
C ALA A 339 6.40 -6.13 10.84
N ASP A 340 6.06 -5.47 11.94
CA ASP A 340 5.66 -4.05 12.02
C ASP A 340 4.51 -3.66 11.07
N GLN A 341 3.52 -4.55 10.90
CA GLN A 341 2.34 -4.25 10.11
C GLN A 341 1.31 -3.49 10.97
N PRO A 342 1.06 -2.18 10.72
CA PRO A 342 0.18 -1.37 11.58
C PRO A 342 -1.27 -1.87 11.54
N ARG A 343 -1.71 -2.46 10.44
CA ARG A 343 -3.03 -3.04 10.29
C ARG A 343 -3.26 -4.24 11.21
N ALA A 344 -2.20 -4.95 11.65
CA ALA A 344 -2.31 -5.99 12.68
C ALA A 344 -2.76 -5.39 14.03
N GLU A 345 -2.20 -4.25 14.41
CA GLU A 345 -2.64 -3.53 15.62
C GLU A 345 -4.06 -3.00 15.47
N LEU A 346 -4.44 -2.49 14.29
CA LEU A 346 -5.82 -2.07 14.01
C LEU A 346 -6.81 -3.23 14.20
N LEU A 347 -6.53 -4.39 13.62
CA LEU A 347 -7.42 -5.56 13.68
C LEU A 347 -7.49 -6.14 15.10
N LEU A 348 -6.38 -6.18 15.85
CA LEU A 348 -6.40 -6.53 17.28
C LEU A 348 -7.29 -5.56 18.07
N GLY A 349 -7.16 -4.26 17.81
CA GLY A 349 -8.04 -3.25 18.41
C GLY A 349 -9.52 -3.51 18.12
N LYS A 350 -9.86 -3.88 16.87
CA LYS A 350 -11.24 -4.26 16.48
C LYS A 350 -11.73 -5.50 17.23
N LEU A 351 -10.93 -6.54 17.33
CA LEU A 351 -11.30 -7.77 18.06
C LEU A 351 -11.69 -7.48 19.50
N TYR A 352 -10.87 -6.70 20.22
CA TYR A 352 -11.18 -6.30 21.61
C TYR A 352 -12.30 -5.28 21.71
N TYR A 353 -12.47 -4.41 20.70
CA TYR A 353 -13.55 -3.44 20.65
C TYR A 353 -14.92 -4.09 20.47
N GLU A 354 -15.03 -5.04 19.57
CA GLU A 354 -16.29 -5.71 19.20
C GLU A 354 -16.64 -6.87 20.14
N GLY A 355 -15.65 -7.56 20.70
CA GLY A 355 -15.88 -8.70 21.57
C GLY A 355 -16.44 -9.94 20.87
N LYS A 356 -16.29 -10.04 19.54
CA LYS A 356 -16.86 -11.12 18.74
C LYS A 356 -16.07 -12.43 18.85
N TRP A 357 -14.74 -12.32 18.84
CA TRP A 357 -13.80 -13.46 18.87
C TRP A 357 -13.12 -13.64 20.22
N VAL A 358 -12.92 -12.55 20.92
CA VAL A 358 -12.34 -12.47 22.26
C VAL A 358 -13.27 -11.63 23.14
N PRO A 359 -13.25 -11.78 24.45
CA PRO A 359 -14.04 -10.90 25.31
C PRO A 359 -13.73 -9.41 25.07
N ALA A 360 -14.77 -8.59 25.01
CA ALA A 360 -14.59 -7.15 24.82
C ALA A 360 -13.75 -6.53 25.93
N ASP A 361 -12.70 -5.79 25.53
CA ASP A 361 -11.83 -5.03 26.43
C ASP A 361 -11.47 -3.68 25.82
N ALA A 362 -12.16 -2.64 26.26
CA ALA A 362 -11.96 -1.29 25.74
C ALA A 362 -10.55 -0.72 26.01
N LYS A 363 -9.88 -1.15 27.10
CA LYS A 363 -8.49 -0.73 27.38
C LYS A 363 -7.49 -1.39 26.46
N ALA A 364 -7.66 -2.70 26.23
CA ALA A 364 -6.85 -3.42 25.25
C ALA A 364 -7.08 -2.85 23.84
N ALA A 365 -8.33 -2.59 23.45
CA ALA A 365 -8.67 -1.96 22.18
C ALA A 365 -8.01 -0.58 22.02
N GLU A 366 -8.11 0.30 23.05
CA GLU A 366 -7.45 1.60 23.06
C GLU A 366 -5.93 1.46 22.83
N ALA A 367 -5.28 0.57 23.57
CA ALA A 367 -3.83 0.37 23.49
C ALA A 367 -3.37 -0.07 22.08
N HIS A 368 -4.13 -0.95 21.44
CA HIS A 368 -3.86 -1.41 20.09
C HIS A 368 -4.12 -0.31 19.05
N PHE A 369 -5.24 0.40 19.12
CA PHE A 369 -5.52 1.51 18.21
C PHE A 369 -4.49 2.64 18.33
N GLN A 370 -4.01 2.96 19.55
CA GLN A 370 -2.96 3.96 19.75
C GLN A 370 -1.66 3.63 19.00
N LYS A 371 -1.30 2.34 18.90
CA LYS A 371 -0.13 1.91 18.11
C LYS A 371 -0.33 2.02 16.60
N ALA A 372 -1.58 1.95 16.14
CA ALA A 372 -1.94 2.09 14.72
C ALA A 372 -2.13 3.55 14.28
N VAL A 373 -2.31 4.51 15.22
CA VAL A 373 -2.50 5.93 14.91
C VAL A 373 -1.37 6.49 14.07
N GLY A 374 -1.73 7.27 13.06
CA GLY A 374 -0.79 7.90 12.12
C GLY A 374 -0.39 7.01 10.94
N ARG A 375 -0.66 5.69 11.02
CA ARG A 375 -0.43 4.74 9.93
C ARG A 375 -1.73 4.12 9.39
N GLU A 376 -2.78 4.05 10.23
CA GLU A 376 -4.11 3.55 9.89
C GLU A 376 -5.18 4.58 10.29
N VAL A 377 -5.89 5.11 9.31
CA VAL A 377 -6.91 6.17 9.52
C VAL A 377 -8.05 5.69 10.41
N ALA A 378 -8.47 4.43 10.24
CA ALA A 378 -9.54 3.83 11.02
C ALA A 378 -9.19 3.74 12.52
N ALA A 379 -7.92 3.74 12.92
CA ALA A 379 -7.52 3.76 14.33
C ALA A 379 -8.00 5.02 15.05
N ASP A 380 -7.88 6.18 14.40
CA ASP A 380 -8.41 7.45 14.94
C ASP A 380 -9.95 7.39 15.08
N TYR A 381 -10.65 6.79 14.12
CA TYR A 381 -12.10 6.60 14.20
C TYR A 381 -12.51 5.74 15.41
N TYR A 382 -11.91 4.56 15.58
CA TYR A 382 -12.24 3.69 16.71
C TYR A 382 -11.87 4.28 18.06
N LEU A 383 -10.74 4.98 18.20
CA LEU A 383 -10.40 5.75 19.40
C LEU A 383 -11.46 6.80 19.69
N GLY A 384 -11.88 7.54 18.69
CA GLY A 384 -12.97 8.49 18.80
C GLY A 384 -14.28 7.85 19.31
N GLN A 385 -14.62 6.66 18.82
CA GLN A 385 -15.78 5.90 19.27
C GLN A 385 -15.65 5.44 20.73
N ILE A 386 -14.49 4.91 21.14
CA ILE A 386 -14.21 4.49 22.52
C ILE A 386 -14.42 5.67 23.48
N TYR A 387 -13.83 6.82 23.17
CA TYR A 387 -13.91 8.03 24.00
C TYR A 387 -15.32 8.63 24.02
N ARG A 388 -16.03 8.68 22.88
CA ARG A 388 -17.38 9.20 22.77
C ARG A 388 -18.40 8.35 23.50
N ARG A 389 -18.28 7.03 23.42
CA ARG A 389 -19.23 6.09 24.03
C ARG A 389 -18.96 5.87 25.52
N GLY A 390 -17.80 6.32 26.03
CA GLY A 390 -17.44 6.19 27.44
C GLY A 390 -17.07 4.76 27.84
N TYR A 391 -16.58 3.94 26.92
CA TYR A 391 -16.22 2.54 27.17
C TYR A 391 -15.08 2.38 28.21
N LEU A 392 -14.33 3.44 28.49
CA LEU A 392 -13.30 3.48 29.54
C LEU A 392 -13.84 3.97 30.90
N GLY A 393 -15.17 3.92 31.12
CA GLY A 393 -15.83 4.30 32.33
C GLY A 393 -16.38 5.73 32.35
N GLN A 394 -15.92 6.63 31.46
CA GLN A 394 -16.43 7.99 31.29
C GLN A 394 -16.26 8.48 29.85
N VAL A 395 -17.04 9.48 29.48
CA VAL A 395 -16.96 10.13 28.17
C VAL A 395 -15.82 11.14 28.16
N TYR A 396 -14.94 11.07 27.15
CA TYR A 396 -13.82 12.00 26.91
C TYR A 396 -14.08 12.79 25.63
N SER A 397 -15.04 13.73 25.68
CA SER A 397 -15.57 14.41 24.49
C SER A 397 -14.51 15.16 23.66
N GLN A 398 -13.51 15.79 24.32
CA GLN A 398 -12.45 16.48 23.59
C GLN A 398 -11.57 15.49 22.85
N LYS A 399 -11.13 14.41 23.50
CA LYS A 399 -10.35 13.34 22.83
C LYS A 399 -11.14 12.70 21.68
N ALA A 400 -12.45 12.46 21.92
CA ALA A 400 -13.32 11.91 20.89
C ALA A 400 -13.37 12.83 19.66
N LEU A 401 -13.57 14.14 19.86
CA LEU A 401 -13.62 15.11 18.77
C LEU A 401 -12.29 15.19 18.03
N ASP A 402 -11.17 15.25 18.75
CA ASP A 402 -9.84 15.36 18.14
C ASP A 402 -9.55 14.16 17.22
N HIS A 403 -9.80 12.93 17.68
CA HIS A 403 -9.60 11.72 16.91
C HIS A 403 -10.62 11.61 15.75
N LEU A 404 -11.90 11.87 15.97
CA LEU A 404 -12.91 11.82 14.92
C LEU A 404 -12.66 12.86 13.82
N LEU A 405 -12.26 14.10 14.16
CA LEU A 405 -11.89 15.11 13.17
C LEU A 405 -10.70 14.68 12.33
N LYS A 406 -9.72 14.06 12.98
CA LYS A 406 -8.55 13.53 12.31
C LYS A 406 -8.92 12.42 11.32
N ALA A 407 -9.76 11.47 11.76
CA ALA A 407 -10.28 10.41 10.92
C ALA A 407 -11.09 10.97 9.74
N ALA A 408 -12.05 11.87 10.00
CA ALA A 408 -12.91 12.47 8.99
C ALA A 408 -12.12 13.24 7.91
N ARG A 409 -11.14 14.03 8.33
CA ARG A 409 -10.28 14.80 7.42
C ARG A 409 -9.30 13.93 6.63
N ASN A 410 -9.04 12.70 7.09
CA ASN A 410 -8.27 11.70 6.38
C ASN A 410 -9.13 10.69 5.62
N GLY A 411 -10.40 11.01 5.37
CA GLY A 411 -11.28 10.26 4.48
C GLY A 411 -12.15 9.19 5.15
N GLN A 412 -12.11 9.04 6.48
CA GLN A 412 -13.04 8.16 7.21
C GLN A 412 -14.41 8.86 7.33
N ASN A 413 -15.26 8.67 6.34
CA ASN A 413 -16.55 9.38 6.23
C ASN A 413 -17.51 9.06 7.40
N SER A 414 -17.48 7.84 7.97
CA SER A 414 -18.30 7.45 9.13
C SER A 414 -18.01 8.29 10.38
N ALA A 415 -16.85 8.94 10.44
CA ALA A 415 -16.51 9.86 11.51
C ALA A 415 -17.38 11.13 11.52
N ASP A 416 -17.87 11.58 10.37
CA ASP A 416 -18.72 12.77 10.28
C ASP A 416 -20.02 12.60 11.06
N PHE A 417 -20.69 11.48 10.88
CA PHE A 417 -21.92 11.20 11.63
C PHE A 417 -21.65 11.05 13.13
N ALA A 418 -20.52 10.42 13.50
CA ALA A 418 -20.12 10.33 14.90
C ALA A 418 -19.88 11.70 15.54
N ILE A 419 -19.28 12.66 14.81
CA ILE A 419 -19.10 14.05 15.25
C ILE A 419 -20.43 14.76 15.33
N ALA A 420 -21.31 14.60 14.34
CA ALA A 420 -22.65 15.18 14.36
C ALA A 420 -23.44 14.73 15.60
N GLN A 421 -23.39 13.43 15.93
CA GLN A 421 -24.00 12.89 17.15
C GLN A 421 -23.37 13.45 18.43
N LEU A 422 -22.04 13.62 18.48
CA LEU A 422 -21.36 14.18 19.64
C LEU A 422 -21.87 15.60 19.93
N PHE A 423 -21.98 16.45 18.91
CA PHE A 423 -22.47 17.82 19.06
C PHE A 423 -23.99 17.91 19.30
N SER A 424 -24.78 17.01 18.69
CA SER A 424 -26.24 16.97 18.88
C SER A 424 -26.63 16.50 20.30
N GLN A 425 -26.00 15.42 20.79
CA GLN A 425 -26.35 14.79 22.05
C GLN A 425 -25.79 15.54 23.27
N GLY A 426 -24.72 16.30 23.11
CA GLY A 426 -24.06 17.02 24.18
C GLY A 426 -23.49 16.13 25.28
N LYS A 427 -23.21 14.84 25.02
CA LYS A 427 -22.61 13.94 26.02
C LYS A 427 -21.16 14.35 26.31
N GLY A 428 -20.93 14.82 27.56
CA GLY A 428 -19.62 15.31 28.01
C GLY A 428 -19.21 16.68 27.42
N THR A 429 -20.09 17.37 26.69
CA THR A 429 -19.92 18.72 26.14
C THR A 429 -21.28 19.42 26.10
N LYS A 430 -21.31 20.71 25.82
CA LYS A 430 -22.58 21.39 25.56
C LYS A 430 -23.07 21.08 24.15
N PRO A 431 -24.38 20.84 23.94
CA PRO A 431 -24.93 20.72 22.61
C PRO A 431 -24.55 21.91 21.72
N ASN A 432 -24.16 21.64 20.50
CA ASN A 432 -23.85 22.66 19.48
C ASN A 432 -24.55 22.32 18.16
N PRO A 433 -25.81 22.80 17.99
CA PRO A 433 -26.60 22.44 16.81
C PRO A 433 -26.03 22.99 15.51
N VAL A 434 -25.23 24.07 15.55
CA VAL A 434 -24.54 24.62 14.38
C VAL A 434 -23.50 23.61 13.86
N ASN A 435 -22.61 23.13 14.74
CA ASN A 435 -21.62 22.13 14.36
C ASN A 435 -22.28 20.77 14.06
N ALA A 436 -23.32 20.37 14.80
CA ALA A 436 -24.06 19.16 14.48
C ALA A 436 -24.63 19.19 13.05
N TYR A 437 -25.16 20.33 12.60
CA TYR A 437 -25.64 20.52 11.23
C TYR A 437 -24.50 20.39 10.24
N VAL A 438 -23.36 21.04 10.45
CA VAL A 438 -22.20 20.98 9.55
C VAL A 438 -21.80 19.52 9.29
N PHE A 439 -21.58 18.75 10.35
CA PHE A 439 -21.10 17.38 10.23
C PHE A 439 -22.20 16.40 9.76
N SER A 440 -23.49 16.67 10.05
CA SER A 440 -24.58 15.89 9.47
C SER A 440 -24.71 16.11 7.96
N GLN A 441 -24.47 17.33 7.47
CA GLN A 441 -24.44 17.60 6.02
C GLN A 441 -23.26 16.90 5.31
N LEU A 442 -22.08 16.83 5.95
CA LEU A 442 -20.93 16.08 5.42
C LEU A 442 -21.21 14.57 5.42
N ALA A 443 -21.86 14.05 6.46
CA ALA A 443 -22.22 12.64 6.56
C ALA A 443 -23.27 12.17 5.53
N LYS A 444 -24.04 13.10 4.92
CA LYS A 444 -25.02 12.75 3.86
C LYS A 444 -24.38 12.07 2.65
N VAL A 445 -23.10 12.29 2.40
CA VAL A 445 -22.38 11.65 1.28
C VAL A 445 -22.46 10.12 1.36
N GLN A 446 -22.55 9.55 2.58
CA GLN A 446 -22.73 8.11 2.81
C GLN A 446 -24.16 7.62 2.63
N ASN A 447 -25.10 8.53 2.35
CA ASN A 447 -26.51 8.21 2.15
C ASN A 447 -27.17 7.44 3.33
N THR A 448 -26.62 7.56 4.54
CA THR A 448 -27.21 6.91 5.73
C THR A 448 -28.51 7.63 6.15
N PRO A 449 -29.62 6.89 6.33
CA PRO A 449 -30.92 7.51 6.68
C PRO A 449 -30.85 8.40 7.93
N GLN A 450 -30.10 7.97 8.95
CA GLN A 450 -29.96 8.71 10.22
C GLN A 450 -29.22 10.04 10.04
N ALA A 451 -28.20 10.09 9.16
CA ALA A 451 -27.48 11.35 8.88
C ALA A 451 -28.39 12.33 8.11
N ILE A 452 -29.18 11.82 7.18
CA ILE A 452 -30.13 12.62 6.38
C ILE A 452 -31.20 13.20 7.31
N GLU A 453 -31.80 12.37 8.17
CA GLU A 453 -32.84 12.77 9.12
C GLU A 453 -32.34 13.83 10.12
N LEU A 454 -31.14 13.60 10.69
CA LEU A 454 -30.53 14.57 11.60
C LEU A 454 -30.26 15.91 10.92
N ALA A 455 -29.75 15.90 9.69
CA ALA A 455 -29.50 17.12 8.95
C ALA A 455 -30.77 17.90 8.63
N GLN A 456 -31.86 17.21 8.23
CA GLN A 456 -33.15 17.83 7.96
C GLN A 456 -33.77 18.41 9.23
N THR A 457 -33.70 17.67 10.33
CA THR A 457 -34.21 18.13 11.65
C THR A 457 -33.50 19.40 12.09
N LEU A 458 -32.17 19.42 12.01
CA LEU A 458 -31.37 20.58 12.40
C LEU A 458 -31.61 21.79 11.50
N GLU A 459 -31.78 21.55 10.18
CA GLU A 459 -32.09 22.60 9.22
C GLU A 459 -33.41 23.31 9.54
N ALA A 460 -34.43 22.55 9.93
CA ALA A 460 -35.74 23.07 10.32
C ALA A 460 -35.75 23.79 11.69
N GLN A 461 -34.86 23.42 12.60
CA GLN A 461 -34.80 23.94 13.96
C GLN A 461 -33.86 25.13 14.15
N LEU A 462 -32.85 25.29 13.29
CA LEU A 462 -31.86 26.36 13.42
C LEU A 462 -32.45 27.72 13.06
N PRO A 463 -32.25 28.76 13.92
CA PRO A 463 -32.56 30.12 13.53
C PRO A 463 -31.80 30.55 12.29
N PRO A 464 -32.36 31.47 11.45
CA PRO A 464 -31.74 31.86 10.15
C PRO A 464 -30.28 32.33 10.26
N GLN A 465 -29.93 33.04 11.34
CA GLN A 465 -28.55 33.50 11.58
C GLN A 465 -27.60 32.33 11.85
N GLN A 466 -28.04 31.36 12.67
CA GLN A 466 -27.24 30.16 12.99
C GLN A 466 -27.12 29.23 11.75
N LEU A 467 -28.18 29.12 10.96
CA LEU A 467 -28.12 28.35 9.72
C LEU A 467 -27.12 28.98 8.73
N ALA A 468 -27.13 30.29 8.56
CA ALA A 468 -26.15 30.99 7.75
C ALA A 468 -24.71 30.84 8.26
N GLN A 469 -24.52 30.80 9.59
CA GLN A 469 -23.24 30.48 10.21
C GLN A 469 -22.80 29.04 9.88
N ALA A 470 -23.70 28.08 10.07
CA ALA A 470 -23.44 26.67 9.77
C ALA A 470 -23.05 26.43 8.29
N GLN A 471 -23.75 27.08 7.36
CA GLN A 471 -23.42 26.99 5.92
C GLN A 471 -22.03 27.56 5.60
N ARG A 472 -21.60 28.62 6.29
CA ARG A 472 -20.24 29.16 6.13
C ARG A 472 -19.19 28.18 6.68
N LEU A 473 -19.44 27.60 7.86
CA LEU A 473 -18.54 26.60 8.46
C LEU A 473 -18.48 25.31 7.60
N LEU A 474 -19.61 24.90 7.02
CA LEU A 474 -19.65 23.77 6.09
C LEU A 474 -18.71 24.00 4.88
N LYS A 475 -18.81 25.18 4.25
CA LYS A 475 -17.92 25.54 3.13
C LYS A 475 -16.45 25.59 3.57
N GLN A 476 -16.16 26.09 4.78
CA GLN A 476 -14.79 26.10 5.30
C GLN A 476 -14.26 24.67 5.53
N GLU A 477 -15.05 23.78 6.16
CA GLU A 477 -14.65 22.40 6.38
C GLU A 477 -14.50 21.62 5.07
N GLN A 478 -15.39 21.85 4.09
CA GLN A 478 -15.25 21.33 2.73
C GLN A 478 -13.96 21.81 2.06
N ALA A 479 -13.59 23.07 2.23
CA ALA A 479 -12.34 23.61 1.69
C ALA A 479 -11.10 23.02 2.38
N ILE A 480 -11.14 22.79 3.71
CA ILE A 480 -10.06 22.12 4.46
C ILE A 480 -9.88 20.68 3.95
N ARG A 481 -10.98 20.00 3.68
CA ARG A 481 -10.96 18.63 3.13
C ARG A 481 -10.67 18.62 1.63
N GLY A 482 -10.85 19.71 0.99
CA GLY A 482 -11.00 20.15 -0.40
C GLY A 482 -10.34 19.43 -1.53
N ALA A 483 -9.65 18.40 -1.26
CA ALA A 483 -9.10 17.50 -2.24
C ALA A 483 -8.94 16.08 -1.66
N MET A 484 -9.60 15.83 -0.55
CA MET A 484 -9.59 14.52 0.08
C MET A 484 -10.78 13.71 -0.44
N SER A 485 -10.82 13.45 -1.74
CA SER A 485 -11.66 12.41 -2.28
C SER A 485 -10.80 11.17 -2.51
N PRO A 486 -11.14 10.09 -1.87
CA PRO A 486 -10.33 8.89 -1.91
C PRO A 486 -10.96 7.88 -2.83
N ASP A 487 -10.62 7.83 -4.09
CA ASP A 487 -10.98 6.72 -4.94
C ASP A 487 -9.88 6.46 -5.97
N THR A 488 -8.80 5.82 -5.51
CA THR A 488 -7.84 5.18 -6.40
C THR A 488 -8.16 3.69 -6.50
N LEU A 489 -7.90 3.06 -7.64
CA LEU A 489 -8.08 1.62 -7.84
C LEU A 489 -7.38 0.76 -6.76
N GLU A 490 -6.19 1.21 -6.31
CA GLU A 490 -5.48 0.55 -5.20
C GLU A 490 -6.09 0.85 -3.83
N LEU A 491 -6.65 2.05 -3.63
CA LEU A 491 -7.32 2.44 -2.39
C LEU A 491 -8.75 1.88 -2.31
N GLN A 492 -9.45 1.68 -3.41
CA GLN A 492 -10.73 0.96 -3.41
C GLN A 492 -10.56 -0.51 -3.03
N ALA A 493 -9.56 -1.20 -3.58
CA ALA A 493 -9.23 -2.56 -3.15
C ALA A 493 -8.81 -2.65 -1.67
N LEU A 494 -8.34 -1.54 -1.07
CA LEU A 494 -7.99 -1.45 0.36
C LEU A 494 -9.15 -0.93 1.22
N LYS A 495 -10.13 -0.22 0.65
CA LYS A 495 -11.28 0.37 1.36
C LYS A 495 -12.53 -0.51 1.33
N GLU A 496 -12.72 -1.31 0.30
CA GLU A 496 -13.80 -2.30 0.26
C GLU A 496 -13.62 -3.39 1.33
N ASP A 497 -12.42 -3.43 1.96
CA ASP A 497 -12.12 -4.33 3.07
C ASP A 497 -12.44 -3.75 4.47
N ASP A 498 -12.74 -2.46 4.57
CA ASP A 498 -13.33 -1.87 5.78
C ASP A 498 -14.85 -2.08 5.78
N GLY A 499 -15.29 -3.33 5.57
CA GLY A 499 -16.68 -3.72 5.56
C GLY A 499 -17.49 -2.90 6.58
N GLU A 500 -18.07 -1.79 6.11
CA GLU A 500 -19.08 -1.07 6.88
C GLU A 500 -20.28 -1.99 6.98
N GLU A 501 -20.30 -2.84 8.00
CA GLU A 501 -21.54 -3.37 8.49
C GLU A 501 -22.47 -2.19 8.80
N GLN A 502 -23.48 -2.04 7.96
CA GLN A 502 -24.66 -1.27 8.29
C GLN A 502 -25.26 -1.90 9.55
N LEU A 503 -25.04 -1.31 10.70
CA LEU A 503 -25.82 -1.50 11.92
C LEU A 503 -26.60 -0.23 12.22
#